data_9f0fc2a37809d1394be828940e83725a
#
_entry.id   9f0fc2a37809d1394be828940e83725a
#
_cell.length_a   1.000
_cell.length_b   1.000
_cell.length_c   1.000
_cell.angle_alpha   90.00
_cell.angle_beta   90.00
_cell.angle_gamma   90.00
#
_symmetry.space_group_name_H-M   'P 1'
#
loop_
_entity.id
_entity.type
_entity.pdbx_description
1 polymer ?
#
loop_
_entity_poly.entity_id
_entity_poly.type
_entity_poly.pdbx_seq_one_letter_code
_entity_poly.pdbx_strand_id
1 'polypeptide(L)'
;MNATRLFLGDRLGADRTGTDDPAPRRKRRPGKSPWRSPLAITGLVIIGVFLIAAIFASLISPEDPLAQKWPKYQSPSGEHWFGTDQLGRDILSRVIHGTRISLPLALLLVVLAMVIGTVLGAVAGYFGGWIDMIVMRCADLVLAFPAIILAMAVVAALGPNLTNAVLAVVIVSWPTYARVVRGLVLTLRQSDFVQADRLLGASGWRVLAVDLRPNLAGPVAVLAALDLGNAVLLLSGLSFLGLGAQPPAAEWGAMVNAGSANFDAWWVAVFPGAAILLSVLAFNFLGDTLRDALDPRTARAIRK
;
A
#
# COMPACT_ATOMS: atom_id res chain seq x y z
N MET A 1 -65.02 31.24 33.51
CA MET A 1 -64.88 32.71 33.55
C MET A 1 -63.94 33.12 32.43
N ASN A 2 -64.54 33.70 31.43
CA ASN A 2 -64.18 34.92 30.66
C ASN A 2 -62.74 34.86 29.97
N ALA A 3 -62.69 34.97 28.75
CA ALA A 3 -63.16 35.86 27.62
C ALA A 3 -61.86 36.30 26.96
N THR A 4 -61.61 36.50 25.70
CA THR A 4 -62.41 37.11 24.65
C THR A 4 -61.58 37.06 23.37
N ARG A 5 -62.05 36.54 22.28
CA ARG A 5 -62.25 37.11 20.94
C ARG A 5 -61.27 38.13 20.37
N LEU A 6 -61.05 37.90 19.08
CA LEU A 6 -60.88 38.87 17.96
C LEU A 6 -59.49 39.42 17.69
N PHE A 7 -58.92 38.99 16.55
CA PHE A 7 -58.82 39.93 15.42
C PHE A 7 -58.65 39.12 14.11
N LEU A 8 -59.69 39.13 13.30
CA LEU A 8 -59.62 38.94 11.88
C LEU A 8 -58.98 40.18 11.25
N GLY A 9 -58.02 39.95 10.39
CA GLY A 9 -57.35 40.98 9.60
C GLY A 9 -56.83 40.40 8.32
N ASP A 10 -57.71 40.44 7.36
CA ASP A 10 -57.55 40.34 5.91
C ASP A 10 -56.23 40.90 5.40
N ARG A 11 -55.47 40.12 4.65
CA ARG A 11 -54.70 40.58 3.50
C ARG A 11 -54.55 39.44 2.50
N LEU A 12 -55.50 39.37 1.61
CA LEU A 12 -55.38 38.81 0.29
C LEU A 12 -54.34 39.64 -0.51
N GLY A 13 -53.51 38.95 -1.26
CA GLY A 13 -52.84 39.52 -2.42
C GLY A 13 -51.35 39.80 -2.28
N ALA A 14 -50.53 38.81 -2.61
CA ALA A 14 -49.24 39.06 -3.25
C ALA A 14 -48.81 37.78 -3.98
N ASP A 15 -49.07 37.78 -5.24
CA ASP A 15 -48.18 37.44 -6.36
C ASP A 15 -47.27 36.24 -6.17
N ARG A 16 -47.77 35.03 -6.47
CA ARG A 16 -46.96 33.84 -6.73
C ARG A 16 -46.66 33.74 -8.23
N THR A 17 -45.87 34.66 -8.75
CA THR A 17 -45.16 34.49 -10.01
C THR A 17 -43.66 34.45 -9.79
N GLY A 18 -43.24 33.57 -8.88
CA GLY A 18 -41.85 33.12 -8.84
C GLY A 18 -41.72 31.99 -9.85
N THR A 19 -41.31 32.31 -11.05
CA THR A 19 -40.77 31.35 -12.00
C THR A 19 -39.57 30.66 -11.32
N ASP A 20 -39.82 29.43 -10.85
CA ASP A 20 -38.74 28.50 -10.47
C ASP A 20 -37.91 28.21 -11.73
N ASP A 21 -37.03 29.12 -12.08
CA ASP A 21 -36.05 28.90 -13.09
C ASP A 21 -35.06 27.87 -12.53
N PRO A 22 -35.00 26.64 -13.07
CA PRO A 22 -34.14 25.62 -12.54
C PRO A 22 -32.70 26.14 -12.64
N ALA A 23 -32.05 26.33 -11.50
CA ALA A 23 -30.68 26.78 -11.41
C ALA A 23 -29.83 26.08 -12.50
N PRO A 24 -29.00 26.81 -13.27
CA PRO A 24 -28.30 26.25 -14.41
C PRO A 24 -27.51 25.02 -13.94
N ARG A 25 -27.88 23.83 -14.44
CA ARG A 25 -27.18 22.59 -14.23
C ARG A 25 -25.73 22.82 -14.66
N ARG A 26 -24.83 23.08 -13.71
CA ARG A 26 -23.40 23.18 -13.94
C ARG A 26 -23.00 21.94 -14.74
N LYS A 27 -22.71 22.12 -16.02
CA LYS A 27 -22.17 21.06 -16.89
C LYS A 27 -20.93 20.54 -16.20
N ARG A 28 -21.06 19.36 -15.55
CA ARG A 28 -19.90 18.66 -15.00
C ARG A 28 -18.98 18.34 -16.18
N ARG A 29 -17.79 18.91 -16.18
CA ARG A 29 -16.75 18.59 -17.17
C ARG A 29 -16.57 17.07 -17.14
N PRO A 30 -16.47 16.39 -18.31
CA PRO A 30 -16.16 14.97 -18.35
C PRO A 30 -14.89 14.72 -17.54
N GLY A 31 -14.96 13.87 -16.53
CA GLY A 31 -13.84 13.55 -15.66
C GLY A 31 -12.72 12.96 -16.52
N LYS A 32 -11.53 13.53 -16.46
CA LYS A 32 -10.34 12.93 -17.06
C LYS A 32 -10.10 11.58 -16.38
N SER A 33 -9.71 10.55 -17.16
CA SER A 33 -9.32 9.26 -16.61
C SER A 33 -8.28 9.46 -15.49
N PRO A 34 -8.43 8.83 -14.31
CA PRO A 34 -7.48 8.95 -13.20
C PRO A 34 -6.04 8.65 -13.61
N TRP A 35 -5.86 7.71 -14.55
CA TRP A 35 -4.55 7.31 -15.10
C TRP A 35 -3.84 8.39 -15.94
N ARG A 36 -4.55 9.48 -16.30
CA ARG A 36 -3.96 10.63 -17.00
C ARG A 36 -3.61 11.78 -16.07
N SER A 37 -3.69 11.59 -14.77
CA SER A 37 -3.22 12.57 -13.78
C SER A 37 -1.69 12.65 -13.82
N PRO A 38 -1.09 13.83 -13.58
CA PRO A 38 0.37 13.96 -13.53
C PRO A 38 1.00 13.01 -12.52
N LEU A 39 0.37 12.82 -11.36
CA LEU A 39 0.85 11.92 -10.31
C LEU A 39 0.85 10.45 -10.76
N ALA A 40 -0.21 10.01 -11.45
CA ALA A 40 -0.27 8.65 -12.01
C ALA A 40 0.84 8.42 -13.04
N ILE A 41 1.06 9.38 -13.94
CA ILE A 41 2.12 9.30 -14.95
C ILE A 41 3.49 9.25 -14.28
N THR A 42 3.74 10.10 -13.29
CA THR A 42 5.00 10.10 -12.53
C THR A 42 5.22 8.76 -11.83
N GLY A 43 4.21 8.23 -11.14
CA GLY A 43 4.29 6.92 -10.49
C GLY A 43 4.58 5.78 -11.48
N LEU A 44 3.89 5.77 -12.65
CA LEU A 44 4.10 4.78 -13.70
C LEU A 44 5.51 4.88 -14.31
N VAL A 45 6.02 6.10 -14.54
CA VAL A 45 7.38 6.30 -15.08
C VAL A 45 8.41 5.77 -14.08
N ILE A 46 8.32 6.12 -12.81
CA ILE A 46 9.28 5.66 -11.78
C ILE A 46 9.25 4.12 -11.68
N ILE A 47 8.06 3.52 -11.60
CA ILE A 47 7.95 2.04 -11.55
C ILE A 47 8.47 1.41 -12.86
N GLY A 48 8.17 2.01 -14.00
CA GLY A 48 8.72 1.57 -15.28
C GLY A 48 10.24 1.56 -15.30
N VAL A 49 10.87 2.63 -14.79
CA VAL A 49 12.35 2.71 -14.65
C VAL A 49 12.86 1.61 -13.72
N PHE A 50 12.23 1.40 -12.56
CA PHE A 50 12.65 0.33 -11.65
C PHE A 50 12.45 -1.06 -12.25
N LEU A 51 11.38 -1.31 -13.00
CA LEU A 51 11.15 -2.58 -13.68
C LEU A 51 12.22 -2.83 -14.77
N ILE A 52 12.54 -1.82 -15.56
CA ILE A 52 13.62 -1.90 -16.55
C ILE A 52 14.96 -2.17 -15.84
N ALA A 53 15.25 -1.44 -14.76
CA ALA A 53 16.44 -1.65 -13.96
C ALA A 53 16.49 -3.07 -13.37
N ALA A 54 15.37 -3.61 -12.88
CA ALA A 54 15.31 -4.96 -12.35
C ALA A 54 15.51 -6.04 -13.42
N ILE A 55 14.86 -5.91 -14.59
CA ILE A 55 14.95 -6.90 -15.66
C ILE A 55 16.36 -6.88 -16.28
N PHE A 56 16.83 -5.71 -16.62
CA PHE A 56 18.09 -5.51 -17.35
C PHE A 56 19.28 -5.16 -16.43
N ALA A 57 19.19 -5.41 -15.12
CA ALA A 57 20.23 -5.04 -14.16
C ALA A 57 21.64 -5.50 -14.60
N SER A 58 21.79 -6.73 -15.03
CA SER A 58 23.07 -7.29 -15.45
C SER A 58 23.60 -6.70 -16.78
N LEU A 59 22.76 -6.01 -17.55
CA LEU A 59 23.12 -5.36 -18.81
C LEU A 59 23.40 -3.86 -18.63
N ILE A 60 22.64 -3.22 -17.73
CA ILE A 60 22.71 -1.77 -17.48
C ILE A 60 23.77 -1.45 -16.41
N SER A 61 24.04 -2.40 -15.50
CA SER A 61 25.03 -2.23 -14.45
C SER A 61 26.42 -2.04 -15.04
N PRO A 62 27.12 -0.93 -14.71
CA PRO A 62 28.49 -0.71 -15.21
C PRO A 62 29.46 -1.79 -14.74
N GLU A 63 29.28 -2.30 -13.51
CA GLU A 63 30.17 -3.25 -12.85
C GLU A 63 29.39 -4.40 -12.20
N ASP A 64 30.09 -5.49 -11.86
CA ASP A 64 29.55 -6.52 -10.99
C ASP A 64 29.28 -5.93 -9.58
N PRO A 65 28.06 -6.02 -9.03
CA PRO A 65 27.69 -5.42 -7.74
C PRO A 65 28.47 -5.98 -6.54
N LEU A 66 29.18 -7.09 -6.73
CA LEU A 66 30.01 -7.74 -5.69
C LEU A 66 31.52 -7.52 -5.91
N ALA A 67 31.94 -6.99 -7.06
CA ALA A 67 33.35 -6.78 -7.36
C ALA A 67 33.94 -5.72 -6.42
N GLN A 68 34.99 -6.11 -5.70
CA GLN A 68 35.76 -5.27 -4.75
C GLN A 68 37.10 -4.86 -5.38
N LYS A 69 37.05 -4.09 -6.46
CA LYS A 69 38.22 -3.78 -7.28
C LYS A 69 38.76 -2.36 -7.07
N TRP A 70 37.90 -1.47 -6.54
CA TRP A 70 38.16 -0.04 -6.53
C TRP A 70 38.60 0.46 -5.14
N PRO A 71 39.15 1.67 -5.06
CA PRO A 71 39.42 2.30 -3.76
C PRO A 71 38.15 2.42 -2.94
N LYS A 72 38.28 2.21 -1.63
CA LYS A 72 37.17 2.37 -0.68
C LYS A 72 36.74 3.84 -0.59
N TYR A 73 35.44 4.07 -0.53
CA TYR A 73 34.84 5.40 -0.35
C TYR A 73 35.32 6.42 -1.40
N GLN A 74 35.51 6.00 -2.63
CA GLN A 74 35.76 6.92 -3.73
C GLN A 74 34.52 7.75 -4.00
N SER A 75 34.64 9.08 -4.05
CA SER A 75 33.52 9.99 -4.31
C SER A 75 32.97 9.79 -5.71
N PRO A 76 31.70 10.19 -5.94
CA PRO A 76 31.10 10.20 -7.26
C PRO A 76 32.00 10.87 -8.32
N SER A 77 32.23 10.18 -9.43
CA SER A 77 33.15 10.58 -10.50
C SER A 77 32.65 10.09 -11.87
N GLY A 78 33.34 10.44 -12.96
CA GLY A 78 33.03 9.93 -14.29
C GLY A 78 33.17 8.41 -14.45
N GLU A 79 34.02 7.76 -13.63
CA GLU A 79 34.20 6.32 -13.61
C GLU A 79 33.15 5.63 -12.70
N HIS A 80 32.85 6.25 -11.57
CA HIS A 80 31.86 5.76 -10.59
C HIS A 80 30.81 6.84 -10.32
N TRP A 81 29.74 6.84 -11.07
CA TRP A 81 28.71 7.89 -11.01
C TRP A 81 28.13 8.09 -9.61
N PHE A 82 27.97 7.02 -8.84
CA PHE A 82 27.48 7.07 -7.45
C PHE A 82 28.59 6.84 -6.41
N GLY A 83 29.86 6.76 -6.85
CA GLY A 83 30.97 6.44 -6.00
C GLY A 83 31.07 4.97 -5.59
N THR A 84 31.98 4.68 -4.65
CA THR A 84 32.20 3.33 -4.13
C THR A 84 31.90 3.23 -2.63
N ASP A 85 31.63 2.00 -2.16
CA ASP A 85 31.34 1.71 -0.77
C ASP A 85 32.59 1.37 0.07
N GLN A 86 32.39 0.93 1.32
CA GLN A 86 33.45 0.54 2.28
C GLN A 86 34.29 -0.64 1.83
N LEU A 87 33.88 -1.39 0.83
CA LEU A 87 34.60 -2.53 0.25
C LEU A 87 35.10 -2.25 -1.16
N GLY A 88 34.96 -1.02 -1.66
CA GLY A 88 35.35 -0.64 -3.02
C GLY A 88 34.43 -1.24 -4.10
N ARG A 89 33.14 -1.39 -3.80
CA ARG A 89 32.11 -1.85 -4.76
C ARG A 89 31.38 -0.64 -5.35
N ASP A 90 31.02 -0.71 -6.63
CA ASP A 90 30.28 0.37 -7.30
C ASP A 90 28.86 0.50 -6.78
N ILE A 91 28.48 1.69 -6.28
CA ILE A 91 27.19 1.92 -5.67
C ILE A 91 26.05 1.94 -6.69
N LEU A 92 26.26 2.50 -7.89
CA LEU A 92 25.24 2.50 -8.95
C LEU A 92 24.84 1.07 -9.31
N SER A 93 25.83 0.21 -9.56
CA SER A 93 25.62 -1.20 -9.84
C SER A 93 24.83 -1.90 -8.74
N ARG A 94 25.15 -1.60 -7.48
CA ARG A 94 24.44 -2.16 -6.31
C ARG A 94 23.02 -1.62 -6.17
N VAL A 95 22.77 -0.35 -6.42
CA VAL A 95 21.41 0.23 -6.39
C VAL A 95 20.55 -0.39 -7.49
N ILE A 96 21.09 -0.57 -8.71
CA ILE A 96 20.38 -1.25 -9.82
C ILE A 96 20.03 -2.70 -9.44
N HIS A 97 21.00 -3.48 -8.94
CA HIS A 97 20.73 -4.86 -8.52
C HIS A 97 19.84 -4.94 -7.28
N GLY A 98 19.85 -3.91 -6.42
CA GLY A 98 18.95 -3.79 -5.28
C GLY A 98 17.47 -3.79 -5.66
N THR A 99 17.13 -3.32 -6.85
CA THR A 99 15.75 -3.39 -7.36
C THR A 99 15.24 -4.83 -7.45
N ARG A 100 16.11 -5.79 -7.79
CA ARG A 100 15.78 -7.22 -7.88
C ARG A 100 15.54 -7.89 -6.53
N ILE A 101 15.97 -7.26 -5.45
CA ILE A 101 15.84 -7.78 -4.09
C ILE A 101 14.72 -7.04 -3.37
N SER A 102 14.83 -5.71 -3.24
CA SER A 102 13.95 -4.91 -2.40
C SER A 102 12.51 -4.88 -2.90
N LEU A 103 12.27 -4.70 -4.22
CA LEU A 103 10.91 -4.58 -4.75
C LEU A 103 10.14 -5.91 -4.80
N PRO A 104 10.71 -7.04 -5.28
CA PRO A 104 10.01 -8.32 -5.25
C PRO A 104 9.71 -8.81 -3.85
N LEU A 105 10.58 -8.54 -2.88
CA LEU A 105 10.33 -8.92 -1.48
C LEU A 105 9.22 -8.10 -0.85
N ALA A 106 9.17 -6.78 -1.11
CA ALA A 106 8.05 -5.95 -0.68
C ALA A 106 6.73 -6.41 -1.31
N LEU A 107 6.73 -6.76 -2.59
CA LEU A 107 5.55 -7.32 -3.26
C LEU A 107 5.12 -8.65 -2.65
N LEU A 108 6.06 -9.58 -2.44
CA LEU A 108 5.81 -10.88 -1.82
C LEU A 108 5.19 -10.71 -0.43
N LEU A 109 5.76 -9.83 0.39
CA LEU A 109 5.29 -9.50 1.72
C LEU A 109 3.84 -9.01 1.69
N VAL A 110 3.53 -8.03 0.84
CA VAL A 110 2.18 -7.46 0.71
C VAL A 110 1.19 -8.53 0.24
N VAL A 111 1.55 -9.35 -0.74
CA VAL A 111 0.71 -10.45 -1.22
C VAL A 111 0.42 -11.45 -0.11
N LEU A 112 1.42 -11.86 0.66
CA LEU A 112 1.23 -12.80 1.77
C LEU A 112 0.33 -12.19 2.87
N ALA A 113 0.60 -10.96 3.30
CA ALA A 113 -0.20 -10.28 4.31
C ALA A 113 -1.64 -10.07 3.84
N MET A 114 -1.82 -9.64 2.58
CA MET A 114 -3.12 -9.48 1.93
C MET A 114 -3.91 -10.79 1.88
N VAL A 115 -3.30 -11.88 1.43
CA VAL A 115 -3.98 -13.18 1.32
C VAL A 115 -4.38 -13.70 2.70
N ILE A 116 -3.44 -13.73 3.64
CA ILE A 116 -3.69 -14.20 5.02
C ILE A 116 -4.78 -13.35 5.68
N GLY A 117 -4.62 -12.02 5.67
CA GLY A 117 -5.56 -11.10 6.29
C GLY A 117 -6.94 -11.14 5.63
N THR A 118 -7.00 -11.23 4.28
CA THR A 118 -8.27 -11.34 3.56
C THR A 118 -9.01 -12.62 3.92
N VAL A 119 -8.33 -13.75 3.94
CA VAL A 119 -8.96 -15.05 4.29
C VAL A 119 -9.45 -15.02 5.74
N LEU A 120 -8.59 -14.63 6.68
CA LEU A 120 -8.96 -14.59 8.10
C LEU A 120 -10.08 -13.59 8.38
N GLY A 121 -10.01 -12.38 7.78
CA GLY A 121 -11.03 -11.35 7.92
C GLY A 121 -12.36 -11.74 7.29
N ALA A 122 -12.33 -12.39 6.13
CA ALA A 122 -13.54 -12.85 5.46
C ALA A 122 -14.24 -13.97 6.25
N VAL A 123 -13.48 -14.95 6.74
CA VAL A 123 -14.02 -16.04 7.57
C VAL A 123 -14.57 -15.49 8.89
N ALA A 124 -13.83 -14.63 9.57
CA ALA A 124 -14.27 -14.00 10.81
C ALA A 124 -15.57 -13.17 10.60
N GLY A 125 -15.61 -12.32 9.59
CA GLY A 125 -16.78 -11.46 9.30
C GLY A 125 -18.02 -12.25 8.87
N TYR A 126 -17.85 -13.34 8.14
CA TYR A 126 -18.97 -14.12 7.63
C TYR A 126 -19.57 -15.05 8.68
N PHE A 127 -18.74 -15.88 9.31
CA PHE A 127 -19.22 -16.88 10.29
C PHE A 127 -19.49 -16.26 11.67
N GLY A 128 -18.74 -15.23 12.04
CA GLY A 128 -18.94 -14.55 13.33
C GLY A 128 -18.59 -15.43 14.55
N GLY A 129 -19.24 -15.15 15.68
CA GLY A 129 -19.14 -15.95 16.91
C GLY A 129 -17.70 -16.04 17.45
N TRP A 130 -17.30 -17.24 17.89
CA TRP A 130 -15.99 -17.48 18.48
C TRP A 130 -14.82 -17.34 17.49
N ILE A 131 -15.06 -17.63 16.19
CA ILE A 131 -14.04 -17.44 15.13
C ILE A 131 -13.67 -15.96 15.03
N ASP A 132 -14.68 -15.11 14.93
CA ASP A 132 -14.51 -13.66 14.88
C ASP A 132 -13.78 -13.15 16.13
N MET A 133 -14.20 -13.63 17.30
CA MET A 133 -13.57 -13.25 18.57
C MET A 133 -12.09 -13.59 18.61
N ILE A 134 -11.69 -14.82 18.24
CA ILE A 134 -10.29 -15.23 18.27
C ILE A 134 -9.47 -14.46 17.25
N VAL A 135 -9.90 -14.41 15.98
CA VAL A 135 -9.15 -13.73 14.92
C VAL A 135 -8.96 -12.25 15.26
N MET A 136 -10.01 -11.57 15.73
CA MET A 136 -9.88 -10.14 16.09
C MET A 136 -9.05 -9.94 17.36
N ARG A 137 -9.10 -10.83 18.35
CA ARG A 137 -8.19 -10.73 19.52
C ARG A 137 -6.73 -10.91 19.14
N CYS A 138 -6.41 -11.84 18.24
CA CYS A 138 -5.06 -11.96 17.70
C CYS A 138 -4.65 -10.69 16.93
N ALA A 139 -5.55 -10.15 16.11
CA ALA A 139 -5.30 -8.92 15.39
C ALA A 139 -5.09 -7.72 16.36
N ASP A 140 -5.91 -7.61 17.41
CA ASP A 140 -5.79 -6.56 18.41
C ASP A 140 -4.47 -6.64 19.18
N LEU A 141 -4.03 -7.86 19.52
CA LEU A 141 -2.72 -8.08 20.17
C LEU A 141 -1.56 -7.59 19.29
N VAL A 142 -1.57 -7.93 18.00
CA VAL A 142 -0.53 -7.49 17.07
C VAL A 142 -0.55 -5.97 16.91
N LEU A 143 -1.73 -5.37 16.74
CA LEU A 143 -1.88 -3.92 16.53
C LEU A 143 -1.71 -3.08 17.82
N ALA A 144 -1.62 -3.71 18.98
CA ALA A 144 -1.31 -3.03 20.25
C ALA A 144 0.16 -2.56 20.31
N PHE A 145 1.03 -3.14 19.48
CA PHE A 145 2.44 -2.78 19.43
C PHE A 145 2.75 -1.95 18.18
N PRO A 146 3.70 -1.01 18.25
CA PRO A 146 4.25 -0.37 17.05
C PRO A 146 4.84 -1.44 16.11
N ALA A 147 4.41 -1.43 14.82
CA ALA A 147 4.72 -2.49 13.86
C ALA A 147 6.22 -2.80 13.77
N ILE A 148 7.07 -1.76 13.70
CA ILE A 148 8.52 -1.96 13.60
C ILE A 148 9.11 -2.62 14.85
N ILE A 149 8.62 -2.25 16.05
CA ILE A 149 9.12 -2.83 17.31
C ILE A 149 8.76 -4.31 17.40
N LEU A 150 7.52 -4.65 17.05
CA LEU A 150 7.09 -6.05 17.05
C LEU A 150 7.83 -6.87 16.00
N ALA A 151 8.03 -6.32 14.79
CA ALA A 151 8.81 -6.97 13.75
C ALA A 151 10.26 -7.20 14.18
N MET A 152 10.90 -6.21 14.83
CA MET A 152 12.24 -6.36 15.41
C MET A 152 12.30 -7.48 16.44
N ALA A 153 11.32 -7.55 17.35
CA ALA A 153 11.25 -8.61 18.36
C ALA A 153 11.12 -9.99 17.73
N VAL A 154 10.30 -10.13 16.68
CA VAL A 154 10.14 -11.39 15.95
C VAL A 154 11.46 -11.78 15.26
N VAL A 155 12.11 -10.86 14.56
CA VAL A 155 13.41 -11.15 13.91
C VAL A 155 14.49 -11.45 14.91
N ALA A 156 14.53 -10.75 16.04
CA ALA A 156 15.49 -11.03 17.11
C ALA A 156 15.35 -12.46 17.67
N ALA A 157 14.10 -12.97 17.75
CA ALA A 157 13.83 -14.35 18.19
C ALA A 157 14.16 -15.41 17.13
N LEU A 158 13.97 -15.08 15.83
CA LEU A 158 14.18 -16.03 14.72
C LEU A 158 15.61 -16.00 14.17
N GLY A 159 16.36 -14.96 14.47
CA GLY A 159 17.67 -14.68 13.91
C GLY A 159 17.63 -13.72 12.71
N PRO A 160 18.67 -12.86 12.54
CA PRO A 160 18.71 -11.83 11.52
C PRO A 160 18.98 -12.44 10.14
N ASN A 161 17.99 -12.42 9.29
CA ASN A 161 18.08 -12.72 7.86
C ASN A 161 16.87 -12.19 7.10
N LEU A 162 16.97 -12.13 5.79
CA LEU A 162 15.95 -11.53 4.93
C LEU A 162 14.61 -12.27 4.96
N THR A 163 14.63 -13.60 5.03
CA THR A 163 13.42 -14.43 5.12
C THR A 163 12.66 -14.16 6.42
N ASN A 164 13.39 -14.13 7.54
CA ASN A 164 12.79 -13.85 8.85
C ASN A 164 12.26 -12.41 8.93
N ALA A 165 12.93 -11.45 8.29
CA ALA A 165 12.44 -10.08 8.17
C ALA A 165 11.12 -10.02 7.39
N VAL A 166 11.00 -10.71 6.25
CA VAL A 166 9.74 -10.81 5.50
C VAL A 166 8.66 -11.45 6.35
N LEU A 167 8.93 -12.58 7.00
CA LEU A 167 7.96 -13.24 7.89
C LEU A 167 7.50 -12.32 9.02
N ALA A 168 8.42 -11.62 9.66
CA ALA A 168 8.10 -10.68 10.73
C ALA A 168 7.15 -9.57 10.26
N VAL A 169 7.43 -8.99 9.09
CA VAL A 169 6.56 -7.93 8.53
C VAL A 169 5.21 -8.50 8.10
N VAL A 170 5.13 -9.72 7.56
CA VAL A 170 3.83 -10.38 7.29
C VAL A 170 3.02 -10.55 8.57
N ILE A 171 3.67 -11.00 9.66
CA ILE A 171 3.02 -11.20 10.97
C ILE A 171 2.44 -9.88 11.52
N VAL A 172 3.07 -8.75 11.28
CA VAL A 172 2.57 -7.46 11.78
C VAL A 172 1.58 -6.78 10.82
N SER A 173 1.55 -7.15 9.55
CA SER A 173 0.74 -6.47 8.51
C SER A 173 -0.61 -7.12 8.26
N TRP A 174 -0.77 -8.46 8.41
CA TRP A 174 -2.02 -9.17 8.12
C TRP A 174 -3.25 -8.63 8.88
N PRO A 175 -3.13 -8.13 10.16
CA PRO A 175 -4.31 -7.68 10.90
C PRO A 175 -5.02 -6.49 10.28
N THR A 176 -4.28 -5.60 9.60
CA THR A 176 -4.85 -4.45 8.88
C THR A 176 -5.81 -4.93 7.78
N TYR A 177 -5.38 -5.91 6.98
CA TYR A 177 -6.23 -6.53 5.96
C TYR A 177 -7.43 -7.25 6.57
N ALA A 178 -7.19 -8.05 7.62
CA ALA A 178 -8.25 -8.81 8.29
C ALA A 178 -9.35 -7.89 8.83
N ARG A 179 -8.98 -6.78 9.46
CA ARG A 179 -9.94 -5.82 10.03
C ARG A 179 -10.76 -5.12 8.96
N VAL A 180 -10.12 -4.68 7.86
CA VAL A 180 -10.81 -4.03 6.75
C VAL A 180 -11.76 -5.00 6.06
N VAL A 181 -11.28 -6.20 5.71
CA VAL A 181 -12.09 -7.22 5.03
C VAL A 181 -13.25 -7.69 5.89
N ARG A 182 -13.03 -7.91 7.19
CA ARG A 182 -14.12 -8.21 8.14
C ARG A 182 -15.21 -7.14 8.10
N GLY A 183 -14.84 -5.85 8.16
CA GLY A 183 -15.80 -4.75 8.09
C GLY A 183 -16.62 -4.76 6.80
N LEU A 184 -15.97 -4.98 5.65
CA LEU A 184 -16.65 -5.11 4.36
C LEU A 184 -17.60 -6.32 4.32
N VAL A 185 -17.18 -7.48 4.81
CA VAL A 185 -18.00 -8.69 4.84
C VAL A 185 -19.20 -8.52 5.75
N LEU A 186 -19.07 -7.89 6.90
CA LEU A 186 -20.19 -7.59 7.80
C LEU A 186 -21.27 -6.74 7.11
N THR A 187 -20.87 -5.79 6.27
CA THR A 187 -21.81 -4.98 5.49
C THR A 187 -22.42 -5.78 4.34
N LEU A 188 -21.60 -6.48 3.56
CA LEU A 188 -22.05 -7.22 2.38
C LEU A 188 -22.95 -8.41 2.72
N ARG A 189 -22.74 -9.09 3.85
CA ARG A 189 -23.57 -10.23 4.25
C ARG A 189 -25.02 -9.87 4.54
N GLN A 190 -25.30 -8.56 4.76
CA GLN A 190 -26.64 -8.05 4.98
C GLN A 190 -27.35 -7.59 3.68
N SER A 191 -26.65 -7.65 2.54
CA SER A 191 -27.21 -7.26 1.24
C SER A 191 -28.24 -8.25 0.73
N ASP A 192 -29.20 -7.73 -0.06
CA ASP A 192 -30.33 -8.52 -0.58
C ASP A 192 -29.89 -9.72 -1.42
N PHE A 193 -28.83 -9.57 -2.22
CA PHE A 193 -28.31 -10.66 -3.05
C PHE A 193 -27.75 -11.81 -2.21
N VAL A 194 -27.05 -11.53 -1.12
CA VAL A 194 -26.52 -12.57 -0.21
C VAL A 194 -27.67 -13.25 0.54
N GLN A 195 -28.70 -12.50 0.94
CA GLN A 195 -29.88 -13.07 1.59
C GLN A 195 -30.66 -13.97 0.63
N ALA A 196 -30.82 -13.55 -0.63
CA ALA A 196 -31.48 -14.36 -1.65
C ALA A 196 -30.74 -15.69 -1.88
N ASP A 197 -29.41 -15.67 -2.01
CA ASP A 197 -28.60 -16.89 -2.19
C ASP A 197 -28.71 -17.84 -1.00
N ARG A 198 -28.76 -17.29 0.21
CA ARG A 198 -29.01 -18.10 1.43
C ARG A 198 -30.38 -18.75 1.44
N LEU A 199 -31.43 -18.05 1.02
CA LEU A 199 -32.77 -18.60 0.91
C LEU A 199 -32.86 -19.73 -0.13
N LEU A 200 -32.03 -19.65 -1.18
CA LEU A 200 -31.87 -20.70 -2.19
C LEU A 200 -30.98 -21.88 -1.73
N GLY A 201 -30.51 -21.87 -0.48
CA GLY A 201 -29.73 -22.97 0.10
C GLY A 201 -28.22 -22.90 -0.18
N ALA A 202 -27.68 -21.75 -0.60
CA ALA A 202 -26.23 -21.61 -0.81
C ALA A 202 -25.45 -21.81 0.49
N SER A 203 -24.40 -22.65 0.46
CA SER A 203 -23.51 -22.85 1.59
C SER A 203 -22.69 -21.58 1.88
N GLY A 204 -22.31 -21.37 3.16
CA GLY A 204 -21.52 -20.19 3.55
C GLY A 204 -20.19 -20.05 2.80
N TRP A 205 -19.52 -21.15 2.50
CA TRP A 205 -18.28 -21.14 1.71
C TRP A 205 -18.50 -20.74 0.25
N ARG A 206 -19.64 -21.15 -0.34
CA ARG A 206 -20.02 -20.71 -1.68
C ARG A 206 -20.27 -19.20 -1.71
N VAL A 207 -21.02 -18.67 -0.75
CA VAL A 207 -21.28 -17.22 -0.65
C VAL A 207 -19.95 -16.45 -0.52
N LEU A 208 -19.03 -16.91 0.32
CA LEU A 208 -17.72 -16.26 0.46
C LEU A 208 -16.92 -16.27 -0.85
N ALA A 209 -16.83 -17.44 -1.51
CA ALA A 209 -15.95 -17.63 -2.66
C ALA A 209 -16.50 -17.05 -3.97
N VAL A 210 -17.83 -17.04 -4.14
CA VAL A 210 -18.49 -16.64 -5.39
C VAL A 210 -19.09 -15.26 -5.29
N ASP A 211 -19.84 -14.96 -4.22
CA ASP A 211 -20.65 -13.75 -4.15
C ASP A 211 -19.89 -12.59 -3.49
N LEU A 212 -19.12 -12.86 -2.43
CA LEU A 212 -18.41 -11.80 -1.69
C LEU A 212 -17.04 -11.48 -2.28
N ARG A 213 -16.27 -12.49 -2.73
CA ARG A 213 -14.92 -12.30 -3.26
C ARG A 213 -14.81 -11.23 -4.34
N PRO A 214 -15.67 -11.14 -5.37
CA PRO A 214 -15.58 -10.10 -6.40
C PRO A 214 -15.76 -8.69 -5.82
N ASN A 215 -16.63 -8.55 -4.80
CA ASN A 215 -16.90 -7.28 -4.15
C ASN A 215 -15.78 -6.85 -3.18
N LEU A 216 -15.00 -7.79 -2.67
CA LEU A 216 -13.84 -7.53 -1.82
C LEU A 216 -12.59 -7.18 -2.63
N ALA A 217 -12.47 -7.70 -3.87
CA ALA A 217 -11.25 -7.59 -4.67
C ALA A 217 -10.81 -6.14 -4.91
N GLY A 218 -11.74 -5.23 -5.23
CA GLY A 218 -11.42 -3.82 -5.46
C GLY A 218 -10.84 -3.13 -4.23
N PRO A 219 -11.55 -3.06 -3.10
CA PRO A 219 -11.04 -2.45 -1.87
C PRO A 219 -9.74 -3.07 -1.36
N VAL A 220 -9.60 -4.40 -1.46
CA VAL A 220 -8.38 -5.12 -1.04
C VAL A 220 -7.20 -4.77 -1.94
N ALA A 221 -7.41 -4.70 -3.27
CA ALA A 221 -6.37 -4.30 -4.20
C ALA A 221 -5.87 -2.86 -3.97
N VAL A 222 -6.79 -1.93 -3.67
CA VAL A 222 -6.42 -0.55 -3.30
C VAL A 222 -5.58 -0.53 -2.03
N LEU A 223 -6.01 -1.26 -1.00
CA LEU A 223 -5.26 -1.34 0.26
C LEU A 223 -3.86 -1.92 0.02
N ALA A 224 -3.75 -2.99 -0.77
CA ALA A 224 -2.47 -3.61 -1.10
C ALA A 224 -1.54 -2.66 -1.89
N ALA A 225 -2.08 -1.91 -2.85
CA ALA A 225 -1.30 -0.95 -3.62
C ALA A 225 -0.72 0.18 -2.75
N LEU A 226 -1.50 0.69 -1.79
CA LEU A 226 -1.03 1.69 -0.82
C LEU A 226 -0.04 1.11 0.19
N ASP A 227 -0.19 -0.18 0.54
CA ASP A 227 0.69 -0.83 1.51
C ASP A 227 2.07 -1.19 0.95
N LEU A 228 2.23 -1.26 -0.38
CA LEU A 228 3.54 -1.52 -1.01
C LEU A 228 4.62 -0.52 -0.57
N GLY A 229 4.27 0.76 -0.46
CA GLY A 229 5.20 1.79 0.04
C GLY A 229 5.62 1.53 1.49
N ASN A 230 4.66 1.21 2.36
CA ASN A 230 4.93 0.85 3.76
C ASN A 230 5.78 -0.42 3.88
N ALA A 231 5.53 -1.41 3.02
CA ALA A 231 6.28 -2.66 2.99
C ALA A 231 7.76 -2.44 2.65
N VAL A 232 8.05 -1.59 1.64
CA VAL A 232 9.43 -1.18 1.32
C VAL A 232 10.08 -0.50 2.52
N LEU A 233 9.39 0.45 3.16
CA LEU A 233 9.91 1.17 4.34
C LEU A 233 10.19 0.25 5.52
N LEU A 234 9.26 -0.66 5.87
CA LEU A 234 9.43 -1.58 7.00
C LEU A 234 10.57 -2.56 6.75
N LEU A 235 10.64 -3.16 5.55
CA LEU A 235 11.70 -4.10 5.19
C LEU A 235 13.06 -3.43 5.17
N SER A 236 13.16 -2.26 4.52
CA SER A 236 14.40 -1.47 4.48
C SER A 236 14.79 -0.97 5.88
N GLY A 237 13.82 -0.62 6.73
CA GLY A 237 14.06 -0.23 8.12
C GLY A 237 14.65 -1.38 8.95
N LEU A 238 14.12 -2.60 8.83
CA LEU A 238 14.68 -3.78 9.48
C LEU A 238 16.09 -4.10 8.97
N SER A 239 16.30 -4.01 7.66
CA SER A 239 17.64 -4.20 7.06
C SER A 239 18.62 -3.11 7.49
N PHE A 240 18.18 -1.86 7.60
CA PHE A 240 18.96 -0.75 8.15
C PHE A 240 19.40 -1.02 9.59
N LEU A 241 18.55 -1.64 10.40
CA LEU A 241 18.88 -2.03 11.78
C LEU A 241 19.73 -3.33 11.86
N GLY A 242 20.14 -3.88 10.72
CA GLY A 242 20.95 -5.11 10.66
C GLY A 242 20.18 -6.39 10.84
N LEU A 243 18.83 -6.32 10.87
CA LEU A 243 17.95 -7.45 11.11
C LEU A 243 17.45 -8.12 9.82
N GLY A 244 17.65 -7.49 8.66
CA GLY A 244 17.21 -7.96 7.35
C GLY A 244 18.33 -8.61 6.54
N ALA A 245 18.59 -8.02 5.38
CA ALA A 245 19.61 -8.50 4.45
C ALA A 245 21.01 -8.48 5.05
N GLN A 246 21.71 -9.62 4.93
CA GLN A 246 23.10 -9.76 5.35
C GLN A 246 24.04 -9.59 4.17
N PRO A 247 25.28 -9.08 4.39
CA PRO A 247 26.30 -9.07 3.34
C PRO A 247 26.48 -10.47 2.71
N PRO A 248 26.73 -10.54 1.40
CA PRO A 248 27.04 -9.46 0.46
C PRO A 248 25.84 -8.84 -0.27
N ALA A 249 24.60 -9.15 0.12
CA ALA A 249 23.39 -8.75 -0.58
C ALA A 249 23.33 -7.23 -0.85
N ALA A 250 22.95 -6.86 -2.09
CA ALA A 250 22.75 -5.48 -2.49
C ALA A 250 21.28 -5.08 -2.22
N GLU A 251 20.84 -5.07 -0.96
CA GLU A 251 19.50 -4.63 -0.54
C GLU A 251 19.60 -3.19 -0.04
N TRP A 252 18.66 -2.34 -0.44
CA TRP A 252 18.74 -0.89 -0.23
C TRP A 252 18.86 -0.48 1.24
N GLY A 253 18.08 -1.09 2.15
CA GLY A 253 18.14 -0.78 3.58
C GLY A 253 19.49 -1.14 4.20
N ALA A 254 20.06 -2.29 3.84
CA ALA A 254 21.39 -2.71 4.28
C ALA A 254 22.49 -1.80 3.69
N MET A 255 22.30 -1.28 2.46
CA MET A 255 23.23 -0.31 1.87
C MET A 255 23.18 1.03 2.61
N VAL A 256 22.00 1.52 3.00
CA VAL A 256 21.87 2.72 3.83
C VAL A 256 22.56 2.53 5.19
N ASN A 257 22.40 1.36 5.82
CA ASN A 257 23.12 1.03 7.06
C ASN A 257 24.62 1.13 6.89
N ALA A 258 25.15 0.54 5.82
CA ALA A 258 26.58 0.58 5.54
C ALA A 258 27.11 2.01 5.33
N GLY A 259 26.31 2.90 4.75
CA GLY A 259 26.65 4.31 4.56
C GLY A 259 26.55 5.15 5.82
N SER A 260 25.72 4.76 6.81
CA SER A 260 25.55 5.50 8.05
C SER A 260 26.78 5.47 8.96
N ALA A 261 27.70 4.54 8.73
CA ALA A 261 28.95 4.40 9.50
C ALA A 261 30.02 5.45 9.14
N ASN A 262 29.89 6.15 7.99
CA ASN A 262 30.85 7.15 7.54
C ASN A 262 30.14 8.31 6.86
N PHE A 263 29.96 9.42 7.57
CA PHE A 263 29.26 10.61 7.08
C PHE A 263 30.03 11.36 5.99
N ASP A 264 31.35 11.24 5.91
CA ASP A 264 32.13 11.85 4.84
C ASP A 264 31.84 11.21 3.48
N ALA A 265 31.42 9.94 3.49
CA ALA A 265 31.00 9.19 2.31
C ALA A 265 29.45 9.16 2.19
N TRP A 266 28.81 10.31 2.26
CA TRP A 266 27.35 10.47 2.27
C TRP A 266 26.63 9.77 1.11
N TRP A 267 27.29 9.64 -0.05
CA TRP A 267 26.71 9.00 -1.26
C TRP A 267 26.37 7.54 -1.05
N VAL A 268 27.08 6.83 -0.15
CA VAL A 268 26.84 5.41 0.15
C VAL A 268 25.44 5.18 0.72
N ALA A 269 24.91 6.14 1.50
CA ALA A 269 23.57 6.09 2.09
C ALA A 269 22.54 6.81 1.23
N VAL A 270 22.89 7.95 0.62
CA VAL A 270 21.93 8.83 -0.07
C VAL A 270 21.34 8.19 -1.32
N PHE A 271 22.15 7.54 -2.16
CA PHE A 271 21.62 6.94 -3.39
C PHE A 271 20.67 5.75 -3.14
N PRO A 272 21.00 4.76 -2.30
CA PRO A 272 20.02 3.73 -1.97
C PRO A 272 18.81 4.29 -1.19
N GLY A 273 19.01 5.29 -0.32
CA GLY A 273 17.93 6.00 0.35
C GLY A 273 16.99 6.72 -0.63
N ALA A 274 17.53 7.33 -1.68
CA ALA A 274 16.75 7.92 -2.76
C ALA A 274 15.94 6.86 -3.54
N ALA A 275 16.51 5.68 -3.78
CA ALA A 275 15.79 4.57 -4.41
C ALA A 275 14.61 4.10 -3.57
N ILE A 276 14.77 3.99 -2.24
CA ILE A 276 13.68 3.70 -1.31
C ILE A 276 12.61 4.79 -1.40
N LEU A 277 12.99 6.07 -1.29
CA LEU A 277 12.07 7.21 -1.35
C LEU A 277 11.26 7.23 -2.64
N LEU A 278 11.93 7.10 -3.79
CA LEU A 278 11.28 7.10 -5.10
C LEU A 278 10.31 5.93 -5.27
N SER A 279 10.67 4.73 -4.79
CA SER A 279 9.79 3.56 -4.85
C SER A 279 8.54 3.75 -3.98
N VAL A 280 8.69 4.30 -2.77
CA VAL A 280 7.56 4.60 -1.87
C VAL A 280 6.62 5.64 -2.50
N LEU A 281 7.17 6.72 -3.05
CA LEU A 281 6.37 7.75 -3.74
C LEU A 281 5.62 7.16 -4.94
N ALA A 282 6.28 6.34 -5.74
CA ALA A 282 5.67 5.73 -6.92
C ALA A 282 4.52 4.78 -6.54
N PHE A 283 4.69 3.94 -5.52
CA PHE A 283 3.63 3.06 -5.03
C PHE A 283 2.45 3.84 -4.45
N ASN A 284 2.69 4.92 -3.69
CA ASN A 284 1.62 5.78 -3.17
C ASN A 284 0.84 6.44 -4.31
N PHE A 285 1.51 7.01 -5.32
CA PHE A 285 0.83 7.61 -6.49
C PHE A 285 -0.01 6.60 -7.27
N LEU A 286 0.49 5.37 -7.43
CA LEU A 286 -0.28 4.30 -8.08
C LEU A 286 -1.44 3.82 -7.22
N GLY A 287 -1.24 3.70 -5.91
CA GLY A 287 -2.29 3.32 -4.96
C GLY A 287 -3.45 4.32 -4.96
N ASP A 288 -3.15 5.62 -4.91
CA ASP A 288 -4.15 6.68 -5.01
C ASP A 288 -4.86 6.67 -6.36
N THR A 289 -4.12 6.48 -7.45
CA THR A 289 -4.70 6.38 -8.80
C THR A 289 -5.64 5.18 -8.93
N LEU A 290 -5.24 4.04 -8.38
CA LEU A 290 -6.06 2.82 -8.36
C LEU A 290 -7.33 3.02 -7.53
N ARG A 291 -7.22 3.69 -6.39
CA ARG A 291 -8.36 4.07 -5.55
C ARG A 291 -9.35 4.93 -6.32
N ASP A 292 -8.87 5.97 -7.00
CA ASP A 292 -9.71 6.86 -7.80
C ASP A 292 -10.37 6.15 -8.99
N ALA A 293 -9.64 5.20 -9.61
CA ALA A 293 -10.13 4.42 -10.75
C ALA A 293 -11.22 3.40 -10.34
N LEU A 294 -11.14 2.87 -9.12
CA LEU A 294 -12.10 1.90 -8.59
C LEU A 294 -13.27 2.54 -7.82
N ASP A 295 -13.24 3.89 -7.60
CA ASP A 295 -14.39 4.58 -6.99
C ASP A 295 -15.59 4.60 -7.95
N PRO A 296 -16.75 4.00 -7.57
CA PRO A 296 -17.95 3.97 -8.42
C PRO A 296 -18.50 5.35 -8.79
N ARG A 297 -18.20 6.38 -7.99
CA ARG A 297 -18.61 7.76 -8.25
C ARG A 297 -17.84 8.33 -9.45
N THR A 298 -16.58 8.05 -9.57
CA THR A 298 -15.72 8.46 -10.68
C THR A 298 -16.10 7.71 -11.97
N ALA A 299 -16.39 6.41 -11.89
CA ALA A 299 -16.80 5.59 -13.02
C ALA A 299 -18.10 6.09 -13.68
N ARG A 300 -19.07 6.57 -12.88
CA ARG A 300 -20.33 7.16 -13.39
C ARG A 300 -20.13 8.52 -14.06
N ALA A 301 -19.09 9.27 -13.69
CA ALA A 301 -18.78 10.58 -14.29
C ALA A 301 -18.09 10.45 -15.66
N ILE A 302 -17.40 9.34 -15.93
CA ILE A 302 -16.68 9.06 -17.18
C ILE A 302 -17.60 8.43 -18.24
N ARG A 303 -18.67 7.73 -17.83
CA ARG A 303 -19.62 7.03 -18.74
C ARG A 303 -20.75 7.92 -19.31
N LYS A 304 -20.82 9.18 -18.92
CA LYS A 304 -21.73 10.19 -19.45
C LYS A 304 -20.94 11.22 -20.26
#